data_8cf5639377929e60979dc3b8ee36db9c
#
_entry.id   8cf5639377929e60979dc3b8ee36db9c
#
_cell.length_a   1.000
_cell.length_b   1.000
_cell.length_c   1.000
_cell.angle_alpha   90.00
_cell.angle_beta   90.00
_cell.angle_gamma   90.00
#
_symmetry.space_group_name_H-M   'P 1'
#
loop_
_entity.id
_entity.type
_entity.pdbx_description
1 polymer ?
#
loop_
_entity_poly.entity_id
_entity_poly.type
_entity_poly.pdbx_seq_one_letter_code
_entity_poly.pdbx_strand_id
1 'polypeptide(L)'
;MKFRNNFAFLSNMFEYPVEFNGYSYKCAESAFQAQKCPERSAEFVNLNGFEAKKLGKIVTLRDDWEQNKVEIMANIIVNKFYPAHLRFALLSTGDTPLVEDNAWGDKFWGRCNGVGENMLGRVLMYVRNFYRDTPTIISGGALGADSVWGAYATPCNITVEHMIAYGQKRPSGYGNPQRAYEQSIGLNHYLSAYEHQFAVEYMCKLNAPISGQPASQFFATTTPVKAGLHARNFYQVALTDRVLAVTGITNGVVSGGTATAVNLGIIMGKDVYVLNTNDGEWYHFANGWQPCDTPKLATRTACVGSRSIVNYPKCRGYIGEDKEQYLRNKMQAVFTK
;
A
#
# COMPACT_ATOMS: atom_id res chain seq x y z
N MET A 1 2.20 -8.65 -21.73
CA MET A 1 1.21 -7.58 -21.51
C MET A 1 1.78 -6.33 -22.13
N LYS A 2 1.05 -5.65 -23.04
CA LYS A 2 1.51 -4.43 -23.71
C LYS A 2 1.14 -3.20 -22.89
N PHE A 3 1.99 -2.17 -22.85
CA PHE A 3 1.82 -0.95 -22.06
C PHE A 3 0.86 0.06 -22.71
N ARG A 4 -0.37 -0.39 -23.01
CA ARG A 4 -1.42 0.40 -23.67
C ARG A 4 -2.78 0.16 -23.01
N ASN A 5 -3.71 1.06 -23.24
CA ASN A 5 -5.09 0.99 -22.70
C ASN A 5 -5.09 0.81 -21.17
N ASN A 6 -5.69 -0.24 -20.65
CA ASN A 6 -5.75 -0.53 -19.21
C ASN A 6 -4.37 -0.75 -18.56
N PHE A 7 -3.31 -0.95 -19.36
CA PHE A 7 -1.94 -1.13 -18.91
C PHE A 7 -1.02 0.06 -19.25
N ALA A 8 -1.59 1.19 -19.65
CA ALA A 8 -0.83 2.41 -19.94
C ALA A 8 0.00 2.89 -18.74
N PHE A 9 -0.45 2.63 -17.52
CA PHE A 9 0.27 2.95 -16.29
C PHE A 9 1.66 2.28 -16.18
N LEU A 10 1.92 1.22 -16.93
CA LEU A 10 3.24 0.57 -17.00
C LEU A 10 4.25 1.37 -17.85
N SER A 11 3.78 2.16 -18.83
CA SER A 11 4.65 2.97 -19.69
C SER A 11 5.32 4.10 -18.92
N ASN A 12 6.59 4.39 -19.22
CA ASN A 12 7.30 5.55 -18.69
C ASN A 12 6.69 6.89 -19.12
N MET A 13 5.96 6.88 -20.24
CA MET A 13 5.25 8.05 -20.78
C MET A 13 3.93 8.35 -20.06
N PHE A 14 3.47 7.47 -19.18
CA PHE A 14 2.24 7.67 -18.43
C PHE A 14 2.38 8.89 -17.51
N GLU A 15 1.52 9.88 -17.72
CA GLU A 15 1.53 11.14 -16.97
C GLU A 15 0.99 10.93 -15.55
N TYR A 16 1.91 10.71 -14.66
CA TYR A 16 1.71 10.68 -13.21
C TYR A 16 2.97 11.21 -12.54
N PRO A 17 2.86 12.12 -11.56
CA PRO A 17 4.03 12.72 -10.93
C PRO A 17 4.96 11.69 -10.30
N VAL A 18 6.25 11.84 -10.57
CA VAL A 18 7.30 10.97 -10.01
C VAL A 18 8.31 11.84 -9.29
N GLU A 19 8.42 11.64 -7.99
CA GLU A 19 9.43 12.28 -7.15
C GLU A 19 10.77 11.55 -7.31
N PHE A 20 11.82 12.28 -7.68
CA PHE A 20 13.15 11.72 -7.79
C PHE A 20 14.23 12.78 -7.57
N ASN A 21 15.22 12.48 -6.72
CA ASN A 21 16.36 13.36 -6.42
C ASN A 21 15.96 14.81 -6.11
N GLY A 22 14.88 14.99 -5.33
CA GLY A 22 14.41 16.32 -4.87
C GLY A 22 13.56 17.08 -5.89
N TYR A 23 13.23 16.49 -7.02
CA TYR A 23 12.36 17.06 -8.05
C TYR A 23 11.10 16.23 -8.24
N SER A 24 9.99 16.90 -8.60
CA SER A 24 8.73 16.27 -9.03
C SER A 24 8.61 16.37 -10.55
N TYR A 25 8.66 15.24 -11.24
CA TYR A 25 8.57 15.17 -12.70
C TYR A 25 7.18 14.75 -13.15
N LYS A 26 6.73 15.15 -14.34
CA LYS A 26 5.41 14.81 -14.88
C LYS A 26 5.22 13.30 -15.13
N CYS A 27 6.31 12.57 -15.39
CA CYS A 27 6.28 11.13 -15.63
C CYS A 27 7.66 10.49 -15.42
N ALA A 28 7.71 9.16 -15.39
CA ALA A 28 8.95 8.42 -15.23
C ALA A 28 9.97 8.68 -16.36
N GLU A 29 9.49 8.91 -17.59
CA GLU A 29 10.37 9.26 -18.71
C GLU A 29 11.08 10.59 -18.47
N SER A 30 10.36 11.63 -18.00
CA SER A 30 10.97 12.94 -17.70
C SER A 30 12.00 12.82 -16.59
N ALA A 31 11.69 12.06 -15.52
CA ALA A 31 12.65 11.78 -14.45
C ALA A 31 13.89 11.08 -14.99
N PHE A 32 13.73 10.07 -15.83
CA PHE A 32 14.85 9.30 -16.40
C PHE A 32 15.73 10.13 -17.32
N GLN A 33 15.12 10.94 -18.20
CA GLN A 33 15.88 11.79 -19.11
C GLN A 33 16.68 12.88 -18.37
N ALA A 34 16.14 13.40 -17.26
CA ALA A 34 16.83 14.34 -16.39
C ALA A 34 18.13 13.77 -15.79
N GLN A 35 18.14 12.47 -15.49
CA GLN A 35 19.33 11.84 -14.88
C GLN A 35 20.52 11.67 -15.85
N LYS A 36 20.33 11.96 -17.13
CA LYS A 36 21.44 12.02 -18.09
C LYS A 36 22.41 13.17 -17.81
N CYS A 37 21.86 14.27 -17.26
CA CYS A 37 22.59 15.50 -16.93
C CYS A 37 21.97 16.08 -15.65
N PRO A 38 22.32 15.53 -14.45
CA PRO A 38 21.67 15.87 -13.19
C PRO A 38 21.69 17.35 -12.84
N GLU A 39 22.72 18.10 -13.24
CA GLU A 39 22.84 19.55 -13.04
C GLU A 39 21.78 20.35 -13.82
N ARG A 40 21.15 19.77 -14.83
CA ARG A 40 20.07 20.35 -15.62
C ARG A 40 18.69 19.78 -15.28
N SER A 41 18.56 19.03 -14.18
CA SER A 41 17.31 18.34 -13.79
C SER A 41 16.09 19.26 -13.73
N ALA A 42 16.27 20.50 -13.28
CA ALA A 42 15.19 21.48 -13.18
C ALA A 42 14.50 21.79 -14.55
N GLU A 43 15.23 21.66 -15.66
CA GLU A 43 14.68 21.89 -17.01
C GLU A 43 13.67 20.81 -17.43
N PHE A 44 13.72 19.63 -16.83
CA PHE A 44 12.86 18.49 -17.15
C PHE A 44 11.56 18.43 -16.35
N VAL A 45 11.45 19.17 -15.25
CA VAL A 45 10.34 19.10 -14.28
C VAL A 45 8.97 19.30 -14.94
N ASN A 46 8.87 20.26 -15.86
CA ASN A 46 7.60 20.61 -16.52
C ASN A 46 7.42 19.95 -17.89
N LEU A 47 8.34 19.10 -18.32
CA LEU A 47 8.27 18.43 -19.62
C LEU A 47 7.46 17.14 -19.55
N ASN A 48 6.64 16.88 -20.58
CA ASN A 48 6.10 15.56 -20.78
C ASN A 48 7.19 14.60 -21.30
N GLY A 49 6.89 13.30 -21.39
CA GLY A 49 7.87 12.30 -21.78
C GLY A 49 8.48 12.52 -23.18
N PHE A 50 7.71 13.04 -24.15
CA PHE A 50 8.20 13.30 -25.49
C PHE A 50 9.13 14.53 -25.54
N GLU A 51 8.78 15.58 -24.83
CA GLU A 51 9.60 16.79 -24.69
C GLU A 51 10.91 16.45 -23.96
N ALA A 52 10.82 15.71 -22.86
CA ALA A 52 11.97 15.26 -22.10
C ALA A 52 12.91 14.40 -22.95
N LYS A 53 12.39 13.50 -23.79
CA LYS A 53 13.18 12.72 -24.76
C LYS A 53 13.93 13.62 -25.77
N LYS A 54 13.29 14.68 -26.27
CA LYS A 54 13.95 15.62 -27.19
C LYS A 54 15.11 16.33 -26.50
N LEU A 55 14.89 16.89 -25.31
CA LEU A 55 15.93 17.55 -24.53
C LEU A 55 17.04 16.57 -24.14
N GLY A 56 16.69 15.37 -23.69
CA GLY A 56 17.64 14.32 -23.30
C GLY A 56 18.53 13.77 -24.42
N LYS A 57 18.28 14.13 -25.71
CA LYS A 57 19.16 13.80 -26.85
C LYS A 57 20.29 14.81 -27.03
N ILE A 58 20.13 16.02 -26.49
CA ILE A 58 21.09 17.13 -26.72
C ILE A 58 21.84 17.54 -25.45
N VAL A 59 21.53 16.97 -24.29
CA VAL A 59 22.31 17.21 -23.07
C VAL A 59 23.60 16.38 -23.09
N THR A 60 24.62 16.88 -22.43
CA THR A 60 25.86 16.14 -22.19
C THR A 60 25.56 15.01 -21.21
N LEU A 61 25.90 13.80 -21.60
CA LEU A 61 25.71 12.64 -20.71
C LEU A 61 26.72 12.66 -19.57
N ARG A 62 26.29 12.27 -18.38
CA ARG A 62 27.20 11.92 -17.28
C ARG A 62 28.10 10.76 -17.68
N ASP A 63 29.33 10.75 -17.21
CA ASP A 63 30.36 9.79 -17.63
C ASP A 63 29.99 8.33 -17.33
N ASP A 64 29.25 8.09 -16.24
CA ASP A 64 28.85 6.77 -15.75
C ASP A 64 27.43 6.35 -16.21
N TRP A 65 26.88 7.02 -17.25
CA TRP A 65 25.52 6.77 -17.73
C TRP A 65 25.26 5.32 -18.13
N GLU A 66 26.13 4.74 -18.94
CA GLU A 66 25.93 3.39 -19.46
C GLU A 66 25.96 2.34 -18.35
N GLN A 67 26.76 2.56 -17.32
CA GLN A 67 26.88 1.67 -16.16
C GLN A 67 25.65 1.76 -15.24
N ASN A 68 25.06 2.96 -15.08
CA ASN A 68 24.05 3.21 -14.05
C ASN A 68 22.62 3.36 -14.59
N LYS A 69 22.41 3.49 -15.91
CA LYS A 69 21.08 3.77 -16.48
C LYS A 69 19.99 2.76 -16.09
N VAL A 70 20.35 1.50 -15.89
CA VAL A 70 19.36 0.47 -15.48
C VAL A 70 18.99 0.60 -14.01
N GLU A 71 19.97 0.85 -13.14
CA GLU A 71 19.74 1.10 -11.72
C GLU A 71 18.93 2.40 -11.50
N ILE A 72 19.29 3.46 -12.21
CA ILE A 72 18.54 4.72 -12.20
C ILE A 72 17.07 4.47 -12.60
N MET A 73 16.84 3.72 -13.67
CA MET A 73 15.50 3.36 -14.10
C MET A 73 14.77 2.56 -13.02
N ALA A 74 15.41 1.59 -12.39
CA ALA A 74 14.80 0.79 -11.33
C ALA A 74 14.35 1.67 -10.15
N ASN A 75 15.20 2.59 -9.70
CA ASN A 75 14.88 3.52 -8.62
C ASN A 75 13.74 4.48 -8.98
N ILE A 76 13.69 4.97 -10.21
CA ILE A 76 12.58 5.80 -10.71
C ILE A 76 11.28 4.99 -10.74
N ILE A 77 11.32 3.74 -11.19
CA ILE A 77 10.14 2.86 -11.24
C ILE A 77 9.65 2.48 -9.83
N VAL A 78 10.53 2.28 -8.84
CA VAL A 78 10.13 2.15 -7.43
C VAL A 78 9.33 3.38 -7.01
N ASN A 79 9.83 4.58 -7.24
CA ASN A 79 9.13 5.81 -6.86
C ASN A 79 7.81 6.01 -7.63
N LYS A 80 7.77 5.67 -8.92
CA LYS A 80 6.55 5.69 -9.73
C LYS A 80 5.44 4.81 -9.14
N PHE A 81 5.80 3.66 -8.59
CA PHE A 81 4.85 2.71 -8.01
C PHE A 81 4.74 2.81 -6.48
N TYR A 82 5.34 3.84 -5.87
CA TYR A 82 5.14 4.13 -4.45
C TYR A 82 3.68 4.51 -4.12
N PRO A 83 2.95 5.31 -4.92
CA PRO A 83 1.53 5.57 -4.71
C PRO A 83 0.71 4.27 -4.67
N ALA A 84 -0.17 4.16 -3.67
CA ALA A 84 -0.82 2.89 -3.32
C ALA A 84 -1.68 2.32 -4.46
N HIS A 85 -2.38 3.18 -5.23
CA HIS A 85 -3.21 2.75 -6.37
C HIS A 85 -2.37 2.22 -7.55
N LEU A 86 -1.20 2.82 -7.85
CA LEU A 86 -0.29 2.33 -8.89
C LEU A 86 0.38 1.04 -8.44
N ARG A 87 0.80 0.96 -7.17
CA ARG A 87 1.36 -0.25 -6.58
C ARG A 87 0.34 -1.40 -6.62
N PHE A 88 -0.91 -1.14 -6.26
CA PHE A 88 -1.99 -2.11 -6.40
C PHE A 88 -2.16 -2.57 -7.85
N ALA A 89 -2.17 -1.63 -8.80
CA ALA A 89 -2.27 -1.96 -10.23
C ALA A 89 -1.09 -2.83 -10.71
N LEU A 90 0.15 -2.52 -10.29
CA LEU A 90 1.34 -3.31 -10.63
C LEU A 90 1.27 -4.72 -10.02
N LEU A 91 0.93 -4.84 -8.74
CA LEU A 91 0.78 -6.13 -8.06
C LEU A 91 -0.35 -6.97 -8.66
N SER A 92 -1.44 -6.33 -9.12
CA SER A 92 -2.58 -6.99 -9.78
C SER A 92 -2.22 -7.61 -11.14
N THR A 93 -1.04 -7.30 -11.71
CA THR A 93 -0.55 -7.99 -12.91
C THR A 93 -0.12 -9.44 -12.63
N GLY A 94 -0.08 -9.87 -11.37
CA GLY A 94 0.32 -11.21 -10.94
C GLY A 94 1.70 -11.61 -11.49
N ASP A 95 1.83 -12.82 -11.99
CA ASP A 95 3.09 -13.32 -12.58
C ASP A 95 3.16 -13.13 -14.10
N THR A 96 2.19 -12.39 -14.68
CA THR A 96 2.17 -12.14 -16.12
C THR A 96 3.45 -11.44 -16.58
N PRO A 97 4.11 -11.92 -17.64
CA PRO A 97 5.27 -11.24 -18.23
C PRO A 97 4.90 -9.84 -18.74
N LEU A 98 5.70 -8.84 -18.32
CA LEU A 98 5.56 -7.45 -18.75
C LEU A 98 6.52 -7.18 -19.91
N VAL A 99 5.98 -6.67 -21.03
CA VAL A 99 6.77 -6.45 -22.26
C VAL A 99 6.49 -5.06 -22.81
N GLU A 100 7.54 -4.24 -22.93
CA GLU A 100 7.50 -2.98 -23.68
C GLU A 100 7.64 -3.31 -25.18
N ASP A 101 6.49 -3.54 -25.82
CA ASP A 101 6.42 -3.89 -27.25
C ASP A 101 6.32 -2.61 -28.08
N ASN A 102 7.23 -2.41 -29.00
CA ASN A 102 7.36 -1.21 -29.81
C ASN A 102 7.61 -1.51 -31.30
N ALA A 103 7.41 -0.45 -32.14
CA ALA A 103 7.65 -0.49 -33.59
C ALA A 103 8.71 0.54 -34.04
N TRP A 104 9.33 1.29 -33.09
CA TRP A 104 10.25 2.39 -33.40
C TRP A 104 11.72 2.03 -33.23
N GLY A 105 12.07 0.75 -33.14
CA GLY A 105 13.46 0.25 -33.16
C GLY A 105 14.14 0.16 -31.80
N ASP A 106 13.47 0.44 -30.67
CA ASP A 106 14.08 0.26 -29.36
C ASP A 106 14.15 -1.23 -28.99
N LYS A 107 15.36 -1.76 -29.01
CA LYS A 107 15.65 -3.16 -28.68
C LYS A 107 16.30 -3.33 -27.30
N PHE A 108 16.65 -2.24 -26.63
CA PHE A 108 17.21 -2.30 -25.29
C PHE A 108 16.11 -2.22 -24.22
N TRP A 109 15.37 -1.09 -24.16
CA TRP A 109 14.30 -0.93 -23.18
C TRP A 109 13.07 -1.78 -23.51
N GLY A 110 12.81 -2.05 -24.78
CA GLY A 110 11.67 -2.81 -25.23
C GLY A 110 12.04 -3.97 -26.16
N ARG A 111 11.00 -4.43 -26.86
CA ARG A 111 11.09 -5.37 -28.01
C ARG A 111 10.50 -4.73 -29.23
N CYS A 112 11.29 -4.64 -30.30
CA CYS A 112 10.80 -4.22 -31.61
C CYS A 112 10.52 -5.46 -32.46
N ASN A 113 9.26 -5.63 -32.86
CA ASN A 113 8.81 -6.81 -33.61
C ASN A 113 9.21 -8.15 -32.93
N GLY A 114 9.07 -8.21 -31.63
CA GLY A 114 9.37 -9.40 -30.82
C GLY A 114 10.85 -9.59 -30.46
N VAL A 115 11.77 -8.76 -30.97
CA VAL A 115 13.23 -8.85 -30.78
C VAL A 115 13.72 -7.72 -29.90
N GLY A 116 14.47 -8.02 -28.84
CA GLY A 116 15.07 -7.05 -27.92
C GLY A 116 15.17 -7.58 -26.49
N GLU A 117 15.88 -6.83 -25.64
CA GLU A 117 16.19 -7.21 -24.27
C GLU A 117 15.01 -7.01 -23.31
N ASN A 118 14.07 -6.12 -23.66
CA ASN A 118 12.91 -5.78 -22.82
C ASN A 118 13.32 -5.30 -21.41
N MET A 119 14.35 -4.48 -21.32
CA MET A 119 14.92 -4.07 -20.02
C MET A 119 13.88 -3.35 -19.15
N LEU A 120 13.01 -2.49 -19.71
CA LEU A 120 11.94 -1.85 -18.95
C LEU A 120 10.96 -2.88 -18.38
N GLY A 121 10.56 -3.87 -19.16
CA GLY A 121 9.68 -4.94 -18.67
C GLY A 121 10.35 -5.77 -17.56
N ARG A 122 11.66 -6.04 -17.67
CA ARG A 122 12.44 -6.71 -16.60
C ARG A 122 12.52 -5.88 -15.33
N VAL A 123 12.76 -4.57 -15.45
CA VAL A 123 12.77 -3.65 -14.31
C VAL A 123 11.38 -3.60 -13.63
N LEU A 124 10.30 -3.50 -14.39
CA LEU A 124 8.94 -3.52 -13.85
C LEU A 124 8.63 -4.83 -13.10
N MET A 125 9.02 -5.97 -13.64
CA MET A 125 8.86 -7.27 -12.97
C MET A 125 9.73 -7.35 -11.71
N TYR A 126 10.94 -6.82 -11.72
CA TYR A 126 11.80 -6.73 -10.54
C TYR A 126 11.15 -5.86 -9.45
N VAL A 127 10.64 -4.67 -9.79
CA VAL A 127 9.99 -3.77 -8.83
C VAL A 127 8.67 -4.38 -8.31
N ARG A 128 7.91 -5.08 -9.15
CA ARG A 128 6.74 -5.85 -8.72
C ARG A 128 7.12 -6.89 -7.66
N ASN A 129 8.18 -7.65 -7.91
CA ASN A 129 8.67 -8.66 -6.97
C ASN A 129 9.22 -8.02 -5.69
N PHE A 130 9.95 -6.90 -5.80
CA PHE A 130 10.40 -6.13 -4.64
C PHE A 130 9.23 -5.77 -3.71
N TYR A 131 8.15 -5.21 -4.26
CA TYR A 131 6.96 -4.88 -3.46
C TYR A 131 6.23 -6.11 -2.93
N ARG A 132 6.19 -7.21 -3.69
CA ARG A 132 5.51 -8.44 -3.29
C ARG A 132 6.27 -9.19 -2.20
N ASP A 133 7.58 -9.29 -2.34
CA ASP A 133 8.42 -10.21 -1.56
C ASP A 133 9.07 -9.53 -0.34
N THR A 134 8.97 -8.21 -0.20
CA THR A 134 9.43 -7.50 0.99
C THR A 134 8.47 -7.73 2.16
N PRO A 135 8.94 -8.34 3.28
CA PRO A 135 8.11 -8.55 4.46
C PRO A 135 7.58 -7.22 4.99
N THR A 136 6.25 -7.07 4.95
CA THR A 136 5.61 -5.79 5.28
C THR A 136 4.31 -6.01 6.02
N ILE A 137 4.10 -5.27 7.11
CA ILE A 137 2.76 -5.08 7.66
C ILE A 137 2.21 -3.72 7.23
N ILE A 138 0.94 -3.69 6.87
CA ILE A 138 0.23 -2.47 6.48
C ILE A 138 -0.91 -2.23 7.45
N SER A 139 -0.90 -1.07 8.11
CA SER A 139 -1.93 -0.69 9.07
C SER A 139 -2.42 0.74 8.86
N GLY A 140 -3.32 1.22 9.70
CA GLY A 140 -3.77 2.61 9.67
C GLY A 140 -3.00 3.54 10.59
N GLY A 141 -2.05 3.03 11.36
CA GLY A 141 -1.27 3.80 12.33
C GLY A 141 -2.10 4.44 13.46
N ALA A 142 -3.40 4.12 13.55
CA ALA A 142 -4.26 4.67 14.58
C ALA A 142 -3.87 4.14 15.96
N LEU A 143 -4.13 4.94 16.99
CA LEU A 143 -3.98 4.46 18.36
C LEU A 143 -4.83 3.21 18.59
N GLY A 144 -4.25 2.18 19.17
CA GLY A 144 -4.89 0.89 19.39
C GLY A 144 -4.13 -0.26 18.75
N ALA A 145 -4.82 -1.25 18.23
CA ALA A 145 -4.18 -2.41 17.60
C ALA A 145 -3.24 -2.01 16.47
N ASP A 146 -3.61 -1.02 15.65
CA ASP A 146 -2.79 -0.57 14.51
C ASP A 146 -1.36 -0.15 14.95
N SER A 147 -1.24 0.63 16.04
CA SER A 147 0.07 1.06 16.55
C SER A 147 0.82 -0.06 17.27
N VAL A 148 0.11 -0.95 17.96
CA VAL A 148 0.70 -2.10 18.66
C VAL A 148 1.34 -3.08 17.66
N TRP A 149 0.71 -3.33 16.53
CA TRP A 149 1.29 -4.15 15.47
C TRP A 149 2.64 -3.62 14.99
N GLY A 150 2.75 -2.30 14.79
CA GLY A 150 4.01 -1.66 14.39
C GLY A 150 5.13 -1.88 15.42
N ALA A 151 4.80 -1.74 16.71
CA ALA A 151 5.77 -1.94 17.80
C ALA A 151 6.33 -3.38 17.84
N TYR A 152 5.55 -4.38 17.49
CA TYR A 152 6.00 -5.77 17.46
C TYR A 152 6.71 -6.18 16.15
N ALA A 153 6.38 -5.56 15.04
CA ALA A 153 6.98 -5.88 13.74
C ALA A 153 8.42 -5.36 13.60
N THR A 154 8.69 -4.15 14.11
CA THR A 154 9.97 -3.48 13.93
C THR A 154 11.17 -4.28 14.48
N PRO A 155 11.15 -4.87 15.69
CA PRO A 155 12.25 -5.70 16.17
C PRO A 155 12.50 -6.96 15.33
N CYS A 156 11.54 -7.36 14.48
CA CYS A 156 11.62 -8.54 13.62
C CYS A 156 12.13 -8.21 12.21
N ASN A 157 12.63 -6.99 11.96
CA ASN A 157 13.03 -6.50 10.63
C ASN A 157 11.90 -6.56 9.57
N ILE A 158 10.66 -6.34 10.00
CA ILE A 158 9.50 -6.29 9.13
C ILE A 158 9.18 -4.81 8.87
N THR A 159 9.04 -4.44 7.61
CA THR A 159 8.64 -3.09 7.22
C THR A 159 7.24 -2.78 7.75
N VAL A 160 7.08 -1.62 8.37
CA VAL A 160 5.79 -1.11 8.85
C VAL A 160 5.37 0.07 7.99
N GLU A 161 4.21 -0.03 7.36
CA GLU A 161 3.63 1.03 6.54
C GLU A 161 2.24 1.40 7.06
N HIS A 162 2.01 2.68 7.32
CA HIS A 162 0.73 3.19 7.79
C HIS A 162 0.01 3.94 6.67
N MET A 163 -1.14 3.46 6.25
CA MET A 163 -2.02 4.18 5.32
C MET A 163 -2.77 5.28 6.07
N ILE A 164 -2.45 6.52 5.80
CA ILE A 164 -3.06 7.69 6.43
C ILE A 164 -4.16 8.21 5.52
N ALA A 165 -5.37 8.34 6.06
CA ALA A 165 -6.52 8.75 5.29
C ALA A 165 -6.34 10.14 4.66
N TYR A 166 -6.88 10.34 3.46
CA TYR A 166 -6.88 11.62 2.78
C TYR A 166 -7.45 12.73 3.69
N GLY A 167 -6.80 13.88 3.70
CA GLY A 167 -7.14 15.02 4.53
C GLY A 167 -6.64 14.94 5.98
N GLN A 168 -6.07 13.81 6.42
CA GLN A 168 -5.39 13.72 7.71
C GLN A 168 -3.91 14.11 7.57
N LYS A 169 -3.41 14.89 8.53
CA LYS A 169 -1.99 15.30 8.58
C LYS A 169 -1.13 14.32 9.40
N ARG A 170 -1.73 13.37 10.09
CA ARG A 170 -1.08 12.40 10.98
C ARG A 170 -2.05 11.27 11.35
N PRO A 171 -1.56 10.11 11.83
CA PRO A 171 -2.41 9.01 12.27
C PRO A 171 -3.43 9.44 13.34
N SER A 172 -4.60 8.81 13.37
CA SER A 172 -5.64 9.07 14.37
C SER A 172 -5.12 8.78 15.79
N GLY A 173 -5.31 9.75 16.71
CA GLY A 173 -4.81 9.66 18.08
C GLY A 173 -3.32 9.92 18.23
N TYR A 174 -2.64 10.38 17.18
CA TYR A 174 -1.21 10.74 17.22
C TYR A 174 -0.93 11.80 18.29
N GLY A 175 0.24 11.65 18.94
CA GLY A 175 0.69 12.56 19.99
C GLY A 175 0.15 12.23 21.37
N ASN A 176 -0.47 11.06 21.57
CA ASN A 176 -0.77 10.57 22.90
C ASN A 176 0.54 10.26 23.66
N PRO A 177 0.82 10.93 24.79
CA PRO A 177 2.08 10.74 25.52
C PRO A 177 2.29 9.29 26.01
N GLN A 178 1.22 8.56 26.29
CA GLN A 178 1.28 7.18 26.80
C GLN A 178 1.65 6.16 25.71
N ARG A 179 1.45 6.51 24.43
CA ARG A 179 1.66 5.61 23.30
C ARG A 179 2.44 6.27 22.15
N ALA A 180 3.11 7.38 22.44
CA ALA A 180 3.84 8.15 21.41
C ALA A 180 4.87 7.30 20.67
N TYR A 181 5.56 6.40 21.38
CA TYR A 181 6.53 5.48 20.78
C TYR A 181 5.86 4.55 19.76
N GLU A 182 4.78 3.86 20.14
CA GLU A 182 4.07 2.92 19.25
C GLU A 182 3.54 3.62 17.99
N GLN A 183 3.09 4.89 18.13
CA GLN A 183 2.58 5.68 17.02
C GLN A 183 3.67 6.28 16.12
N SER A 184 4.90 6.38 16.59
CA SER A 184 6.03 6.90 15.82
C SER A 184 6.71 5.85 14.95
N ILE A 185 6.36 4.57 15.13
CA ILE A 185 6.98 3.45 14.41
C ILE A 185 6.29 3.28 13.06
N GLY A 186 7.09 3.22 12.00
CA GLY A 186 6.65 2.93 10.64
C GLY A 186 6.69 4.13 9.69
N LEU A 187 6.50 3.83 8.43
CA LEU A 187 6.44 4.81 7.34
C LEU A 187 5.00 5.25 7.13
N ASN A 188 4.73 6.55 7.17
CA ASN A 188 3.41 7.09 6.92
C ASN A 188 3.21 7.34 5.42
N HIS A 189 2.29 6.62 4.81
CA HIS A 189 1.83 6.85 3.44
C HIS A 189 0.53 7.68 3.48
N TYR A 190 0.62 8.95 3.14
CA TYR A 190 -0.51 9.89 3.12
C TYR A 190 -1.25 9.76 1.79
N LEU A 191 -2.48 9.25 1.85
CA LEU A 191 -3.29 9.09 0.63
C LEU A 191 -3.62 10.45 0.00
N SER A 192 -3.35 10.57 -1.29
CA SER A 192 -3.77 11.70 -2.11
C SER A 192 -5.28 11.69 -2.36
N ALA A 193 -5.82 12.81 -2.89
CA ALA A 193 -7.21 12.89 -3.32
C ALA A 193 -7.55 11.82 -4.37
N TYR A 194 -6.62 11.58 -5.30
CA TYR A 194 -6.80 10.56 -6.34
C TYR A 194 -6.87 9.14 -5.76
N GLU A 195 -5.97 8.80 -4.84
CA GLU A 195 -5.98 7.49 -4.17
C GLU A 195 -7.26 7.29 -3.36
N HIS A 196 -7.71 8.34 -2.66
CA HIS A 196 -8.99 8.29 -1.96
C HIS A 196 -10.16 7.98 -2.91
N GLN A 197 -10.26 8.73 -4.01
CA GLN A 197 -11.31 8.53 -5.01
C GLN A 197 -11.26 7.14 -5.63
N PHE A 198 -10.08 6.68 -6.02
CA PHE A 198 -9.86 5.33 -6.55
C PHE A 198 -10.35 4.24 -5.58
N ALA A 199 -10.02 4.36 -4.29
CA ALA A 199 -10.46 3.39 -3.28
C ALA A 199 -11.98 3.39 -3.13
N VAL A 200 -12.63 4.57 -3.10
CA VAL A 200 -14.09 4.70 -3.03
C VAL A 200 -14.76 4.02 -4.22
N GLU A 201 -14.32 4.33 -5.43
CA GLU A 201 -14.87 3.73 -6.65
C GLU A 201 -14.70 2.21 -6.68
N TYR A 202 -13.53 1.73 -6.27
CA TYR A 202 -13.26 0.28 -6.26
C TYR A 202 -14.13 -0.44 -5.21
N MET A 203 -14.27 0.11 -4.02
CA MET A 203 -15.14 -0.45 -2.98
C MET A 203 -16.61 -0.45 -3.39
N CYS A 204 -17.06 0.59 -4.10
CA CYS A 204 -18.41 0.63 -4.67
C CYS A 204 -18.61 -0.48 -5.73
N LYS A 205 -17.63 -0.70 -6.62
CA LYS A 205 -17.65 -1.79 -7.61
C LYS A 205 -17.70 -3.18 -6.96
N LEU A 206 -17.00 -3.38 -5.85
CA LEU A 206 -17.03 -4.61 -5.07
C LEU A 206 -18.34 -4.77 -4.28
N ASN A 207 -19.19 -3.75 -4.23
CA ASN A 207 -20.34 -3.69 -3.33
C ASN A 207 -19.98 -4.01 -1.86
N ALA A 208 -18.82 -3.53 -1.42
CA ALA A 208 -18.27 -3.86 -0.11
C ALA A 208 -19.19 -3.34 1.01
N PRO A 209 -19.53 -4.17 2.03
CA PRO A 209 -20.35 -3.71 3.13
C PRO A 209 -19.54 -2.84 4.10
N ILE A 210 -20.07 -1.65 4.39
CA ILE A 210 -19.51 -0.70 5.36
C ILE A 210 -20.60 -0.35 6.36
N SER A 211 -20.38 -0.63 7.63
CA SER A 211 -21.35 -0.34 8.69
C SER A 211 -22.76 -0.89 8.41
N GLY A 212 -22.85 -2.08 7.80
CA GLY A 212 -24.09 -2.76 7.52
C GLY A 212 -24.84 -2.31 6.26
N GLN A 213 -24.25 -1.42 5.44
CA GLN A 213 -24.84 -0.94 4.19
C GLN A 213 -23.83 -1.07 3.03
N PRO A 214 -24.28 -1.07 1.76
CA PRO A 214 -23.40 -1.07 0.59
C PRO A 214 -22.48 0.16 0.56
N ALA A 215 -21.24 -0.01 0.06
CA ALA A 215 -20.26 1.08 -0.02
C ALA A 215 -20.81 2.32 -0.74
N SER A 216 -21.57 2.15 -1.83
CA SER A 216 -22.17 3.26 -2.58
C SER A 216 -23.11 4.12 -1.72
N GLN A 217 -23.93 3.48 -0.90
CA GLN A 217 -24.83 4.18 0.03
C GLN A 217 -24.04 4.85 1.17
N PHE A 218 -23.05 4.14 1.73
CA PHE A 218 -22.22 4.67 2.80
C PHE A 218 -21.48 5.93 2.36
N PHE A 219 -20.78 5.89 1.24
CA PHE A 219 -19.98 7.03 0.76
C PHE A 219 -20.85 8.22 0.31
N ALA A 220 -22.08 7.98 -0.13
CA ALA A 220 -23.01 9.05 -0.50
C ALA A 220 -23.54 9.84 0.73
N THR A 221 -23.56 9.24 1.92
CA THR A 221 -24.21 9.81 3.10
C THR A 221 -23.26 10.12 4.26
N THR A 222 -22.01 9.65 4.20
CA THR A 222 -21.05 9.78 5.31
C THR A 222 -20.28 11.10 5.26
N THR A 223 -19.66 11.47 6.38
CA THR A 223 -18.76 12.64 6.43
C THR A 223 -17.43 12.34 5.74
N PRO A 224 -16.73 13.36 5.17
CA PRO A 224 -15.43 13.17 4.52
C PRO A 224 -14.39 12.47 5.39
N VAL A 225 -14.35 12.77 6.70
CA VAL A 225 -13.44 12.14 7.65
C VAL A 225 -13.71 10.64 7.77
N LYS A 226 -14.98 10.24 7.92
CA LYS A 226 -15.35 8.82 7.97
C LYS A 226 -15.09 8.14 6.62
N ALA A 227 -15.43 8.79 5.51
CA ALA A 227 -15.13 8.28 4.17
C ALA A 227 -13.63 7.98 4.01
N GLY A 228 -12.76 8.91 4.40
CA GLY A 228 -11.31 8.74 4.35
C GLY A 228 -10.81 7.55 5.18
N LEU A 229 -11.34 7.37 6.39
CA LEU A 229 -10.97 6.24 7.26
C LEU A 229 -11.37 4.88 6.67
N HIS A 230 -12.50 4.78 5.99
CA HIS A 230 -12.91 3.54 5.34
C HIS A 230 -12.21 3.32 4.00
N ALA A 231 -12.00 4.37 3.21
CA ALA A 231 -11.27 4.28 1.94
C ALA A 231 -9.81 3.80 2.13
N ARG A 232 -9.11 4.24 3.19
CA ARG A 232 -7.75 3.76 3.48
C ARG A 232 -7.70 2.25 3.75
N ASN A 233 -8.77 1.67 4.34
CA ASN A 233 -8.83 0.23 4.62
C ASN A 233 -8.74 -0.60 3.33
N PHE A 234 -9.19 -0.04 2.20
CA PHE A 234 -9.01 -0.69 0.91
C PHE A 234 -7.53 -0.98 0.63
N TYR A 235 -6.65 0.02 0.76
CA TYR A 235 -5.22 -0.20 0.50
C TYR A 235 -4.52 -1.08 1.54
N GLN A 236 -4.95 -1.02 2.79
CA GLN A 236 -4.44 -1.94 3.80
C GLN A 236 -4.65 -3.40 3.38
N VAL A 237 -5.82 -3.70 2.83
CA VAL A 237 -6.18 -5.06 2.39
C VAL A 237 -5.68 -5.37 0.98
N ALA A 238 -5.88 -4.46 0.03
CA ALA A 238 -5.58 -4.68 -1.39
C ALA A 238 -4.08 -4.93 -1.67
N LEU A 239 -3.21 -4.32 -0.86
CA LEU A 239 -1.76 -4.45 -0.97
C LEU A 239 -1.17 -5.62 -0.16
N THR A 240 -1.99 -6.49 0.40
CA THR A 240 -1.55 -7.57 1.29
C THR A 240 -2.15 -8.91 0.89
N ASP A 241 -1.61 -9.99 1.43
CA ASP A 241 -2.03 -11.36 1.15
C ASP A 241 -2.93 -11.90 2.26
N ARG A 242 -2.75 -11.38 3.48
CA ARG A 242 -3.44 -11.80 4.70
C ARG A 242 -3.95 -10.60 5.49
N VAL A 243 -5.06 -10.78 6.19
CA VAL A 243 -5.62 -9.80 7.13
C VAL A 243 -5.59 -10.37 8.54
N LEU A 244 -4.91 -9.69 9.44
CA LEU A 244 -4.97 -9.93 10.88
C LEU A 244 -5.69 -8.76 11.54
N ALA A 245 -6.83 -9.04 12.15
CA ALA A 245 -7.65 -8.01 12.78
C ALA A 245 -7.81 -8.28 14.28
N VAL A 246 -7.85 -7.21 15.09
CA VAL A 246 -8.18 -7.28 16.52
C VAL A 246 -9.49 -6.54 16.75
N THR A 247 -10.57 -7.29 16.98
CA THR A 247 -11.91 -6.72 17.13
C THR A 247 -12.88 -7.76 17.70
N GLY A 248 -14.09 -7.33 18.08
CA GLY A 248 -15.13 -8.25 18.58
C GLY A 248 -15.86 -8.97 17.44
N ILE A 249 -16.15 -10.25 17.65
CA ILE A 249 -17.11 -11.02 16.86
C ILE A 249 -18.34 -11.27 17.73
N THR A 250 -19.53 -10.85 17.27
CA THR A 250 -20.79 -11.07 17.97
C THR A 250 -21.80 -11.64 16.98
N ASN A 251 -22.36 -12.79 17.29
CA ASN A 251 -23.31 -13.51 16.41
C ASN A 251 -22.76 -13.70 14.97
N GLY A 252 -21.47 -14.03 14.85
CA GLY A 252 -20.80 -14.23 13.55
C GLY A 252 -20.47 -12.94 12.80
N VAL A 253 -20.75 -11.76 13.36
CA VAL A 253 -20.51 -10.47 12.73
C VAL A 253 -19.37 -9.72 13.42
N VAL A 254 -18.42 -9.23 12.62
CA VAL A 254 -17.35 -8.36 13.11
C VAL A 254 -17.87 -6.94 13.26
N SER A 255 -17.49 -6.27 14.36
CA SER A 255 -17.99 -4.95 14.72
C SER A 255 -17.03 -3.80 14.41
N GLY A 256 -17.58 -2.56 14.36
CA GLY A 256 -16.84 -1.31 14.29
C GLY A 256 -16.15 -1.03 12.94
N GLY A 257 -15.25 -0.05 12.94
CA GLY A 257 -14.53 0.37 11.72
C GLY A 257 -13.60 -0.70 11.15
N THR A 258 -13.13 -1.62 11.98
CA THR A 258 -12.29 -2.76 11.60
C THR A 258 -13.05 -3.76 10.72
N ALA A 259 -14.38 -3.85 10.87
CA ALA A 259 -15.22 -4.70 10.02
C ALA A 259 -15.06 -4.41 8.52
N THR A 260 -14.80 -3.16 8.13
CA THR A 260 -14.57 -2.82 6.73
C THR A 260 -13.33 -3.53 6.16
N ALA A 261 -12.22 -3.55 6.88
CA ALA A 261 -11.01 -4.24 6.43
C ALA A 261 -11.23 -5.77 6.40
N VAL A 262 -11.90 -6.32 7.40
CA VAL A 262 -12.24 -7.75 7.46
C VAL A 262 -13.12 -8.16 6.29
N ASN A 263 -14.21 -7.42 6.04
CA ASN A 263 -15.14 -7.69 4.94
C ASN A 263 -14.47 -7.55 3.57
N LEU A 264 -13.62 -6.52 3.40
CA LEU A 264 -12.82 -6.37 2.18
C LEU A 264 -11.89 -7.57 1.98
N GLY A 265 -11.23 -8.04 3.05
CA GLY A 265 -10.37 -9.22 2.99
C GLY A 265 -11.14 -10.46 2.51
N ILE A 266 -12.31 -10.70 3.05
CA ILE A 266 -13.18 -11.82 2.66
C ILE A 266 -13.61 -11.70 1.19
N ILE A 267 -14.11 -10.53 0.77
CA ILE A 267 -14.57 -10.29 -0.61
C ILE A 267 -13.43 -10.41 -1.62
N MET A 268 -12.23 -9.96 -1.25
CA MET A 268 -11.04 -10.04 -2.10
C MET A 268 -10.33 -11.40 -2.05
N GLY A 269 -10.91 -12.39 -1.37
CA GLY A 269 -10.35 -13.74 -1.26
C GLY A 269 -9.03 -13.80 -0.49
N LYS A 270 -8.80 -12.88 0.44
CA LYS A 270 -7.63 -12.90 1.30
C LYS A 270 -7.81 -13.92 2.44
N ASP A 271 -6.70 -14.33 3.00
CA ASP A 271 -6.67 -15.19 4.20
C ASP A 271 -6.93 -14.31 5.43
N VAL A 272 -8.07 -14.46 6.10
CA VAL A 272 -8.57 -13.51 7.11
C VAL A 272 -8.66 -14.13 8.48
N TYR A 273 -7.98 -13.51 9.45
CA TYR A 273 -7.99 -13.90 10.87
C TYR A 273 -8.43 -12.76 11.75
N VAL A 274 -9.15 -13.07 12.81
CA VAL A 274 -9.59 -12.14 13.84
C VAL A 274 -9.20 -12.65 15.22
N LEU A 275 -8.43 -11.85 15.96
CA LEU A 275 -8.30 -11.98 17.41
C LEU A 275 -9.55 -11.34 18.02
N ASN A 276 -10.46 -12.20 18.48
CA ASN A 276 -11.75 -11.77 19.02
C ASN A 276 -11.58 -11.14 20.40
N THR A 277 -11.88 -9.87 20.54
CA THR A 277 -11.75 -9.16 21.81
C THR A 277 -12.78 -9.59 22.87
N ASN A 278 -13.77 -10.41 22.54
CA ASN A 278 -14.76 -10.90 23.49
C ASN A 278 -14.21 -12.04 24.36
N ASP A 279 -13.52 -13.00 23.74
CA ASP A 279 -12.96 -14.19 24.39
C ASP A 279 -11.43 -14.26 24.40
N GLY A 280 -10.76 -13.46 23.55
CA GLY A 280 -9.30 -13.42 23.42
C GLY A 280 -8.69 -14.53 22.57
N GLU A 281 -9.51 -15.21 21.75
CA GLU A 281 -9.06 -16.30 20.91
C GLU A 281 -9.00 -15.89 19.43
N TRP A 282 -8.17 -16.63 18.66
CA TRP A 282 -8.05 -16.43 17.23
C TRP A 282 -9.13 -17.21 16.47
N TYR A 283 -9.67 -16.54 15.46
CA TYR A 283 -10.64 -17.11 14.51
C TYR A 283 -10.16 -16.91 13.09
N HIS A 284 -10.29 -17.94 12.27
CA HIS A 284 -10.08 -17.92 10.84
C HIS A 284 -11.42 -17.93 10.11
N PHE A 285 -11.53 -17.16 9.03
CA PHE A 285 -12.73 -17.16 8.19
C PHE A 285 -12.65 -18.22 7.08
N ALA A 286 -13.42 -19.31 7.22
CA ALA A 286 -13.56 -20.37 6.22
C ALA A 286 -15.06 -20.73 6.10
N ASN A 287 -15.79 -20.01 5.26
CA ASN A 287 -17.26 -20.09 5.17
C ASN A 287 -18.00 -19.83 6.51
N GLY A 288 -17.38 -19.00 7.36
CA GLY A 288 -17.78 -18.67 8.72
C GLY A 288 -16.56 -18.67 9.65
N TRP A 289 -16.71 -18.11 10.84
CA TRP A 289 -15.63 -17.99 11.82
C TRP A 289 -15.39 -19.33 12.51
N GLN A 290 -14.18 -19.85 12.42
CA GLN A 290 -13.73 -21.07 13.09
C GLN A 290 -12.59 -20.74 14.05
N PRO A 291 -12.61 -21.21 15.31
CA PRO A 291 -11.46 -21.10 16.21
C PRO A 291 -10.20 -21.68 15.57
N CYS A 292 -9.07 -21.06 15.79
CA CYS A 292 -7.79 -21.52 15.25
C CYS A 292 -6.63 -21.17 16.18
N ASP A 293 -5.47 -21.76 15.90
CA ASP A 293 -4.21 -21.39 16.54
C ASP A 293 -3.76 -19.98 16.12
N THR A 294 -2.76 -19.44 16.83
CA THR A 294 -2.14 -18.17 16.47
C THR A 294 -1.65 -18.18 15.02
N PRO A 295 -2.17 -17.31 14.15
CA PRO A 295 -1.77 -17.27 12.76
C PRO A 295 -0.32 -16.78 12.61
N LYS A 296 0.36 -17.23 11.55
CA LYS A 296 1.64 -16.66 11.13
C LYS A 296 1.42 -15.46 10.22
N LEU A 297 2.40 -14.58 10.14
CA LEU A 297 2.42 -13.53 9.13
C LEU A 297 2.54 -14.13 7.72
N ALA A 298 1.84 -13.57 6.76
CA ALA A 298 2.22 -13.67 5.35
C ALA A 298 3.30 -12.63 5.04
N THR A 299 3.95 -12.73 3.89
CA THR A 299 4.96 -11.75 3.46
C THR A 299 4.41 -10.32 3.54
N ARG A 300 3.17 -10.13 3.12
CA ARG A 300 2.46 -8.86 3.22
C ARG A 300 1.17 -9.08 4.01
N THR A 301 1.05 -8.44 5.15
CA THR A 301 -0.07 -8.65 6.07
C THR A 301 -0.74 -7.32 6.42
N ALA A 302 -2.04 -7.21 6.21
CA ALA A 302 -2.86 -6.14 6.77
C ALA A 302 -3.03 -6.37 8.27
N CYS A 303 -2.55 -5.44 9.08
CA CYS A 303 -2.62 -5.49 10.54
C CYS A 303 -3.51 -4.35 11.02
N VAL A 304 -4.74 -4.67 11.37
CA VAL A 304 -5.80 -3.69 11.67
C VAL A 304 -6.44 -3.98 13.02
N GLY A 305 -7.17 -3.00 13.58
CA GLY A 305 -7.93 -3.35 14.76
C GLY A 305 -8.53 -2.19 15.54
N SER A 306 -9.13 -2.57 16.65
CA SER A 306 -9.89 -1.69 17.54
C SER A 306 -8.97 -0.84 18.41
N ARG A 307 -9.47 0.36 18.77
CA ARG A 307 -8.88 1.21 19.81
C ARG A 307 -9.12 0.68 21.23
N SER A 308 -10.06 -0.23 21.40
CA SER A 308 -10.48 -0.74 22.72
C SER A 308 -9.38 -1.49 23.49
N ILE A 309 -8.29 -1.87 22.82
CA ILE A 309 -7.16 -2.54 23.45
C ILE A 309 -6.14 -1.57 24.08
N VAL A 310 -6.41 -0.28 24.10
CA VAL A 310 -5.56 0.71 24.75
C VAL A 310 -6.37 1.67 25.60
N ASN A 311 -5.88 1.97 26.80
CA ASN A 311 -6.49 2.94 27.70
C ASN A 311 -6.13 4.37 27.27
N TYR A 312 -6.87 4.95 26.32
CA TYR A 312 -6.63 6.33 25.86
C TYR A 312 -7.86 7.10 25.55
N PRO A 313 -7.81 8.37 25.89
CA PRO A 313 -8.07 8.84 27.24
C PRO A 313 -9.45 8.30 27.55
N LYS A 314 -9.56 7.38 28.45
CA LYS A 314 -10.81 6.65 28.77
C LYS A 314 -11.54 6.20 27.48
N CYS A 315 -10.82 5.50 26.59
CA CYS A 315 -11.33 5.05 25.30
C CYS A 315 -12.65 4.31 25.50
N ARG A 316 -13.70 4.74 24.80
CA ARG A 316 -15.00 4.08 24.86
C ARG A 316 -14.83 2.59 24.51
N GLY A 317 -15.26 1.73 25.43
CA GLY A 317 -15.13 0.27 25.28
C GLY A 317 -13.76 -0.29 25.63
N TYR A 318 -12.94 0.45 26.41
CA TYR A 318 -11.71 -0.10 26.97
C TYR A 318 -11.99 -1.36 27.78
N ILE A 319 -11.19 -2.39 27.53
CA ILE A 319 -11.44 -3.75 28.02
C ILE A 319 -10.75 -4.10 29.34
N GLY A 320 -9.99 -3.14 29.93
CA GLY A 320 -9.22 -3.33 31.15
C GLY A 320 -7.77 -3.77 30.90
N GLU A 321 -6.87 -3.52 31.89
CA GLU A 321 -5.42 -3.74 31.73
C GLU A 321 -5.05 -5.21 31.53
N ASP A 322 -5.63 -6.11 32.32
CA ASP A 322 -5.32 -7.56 32.22
C ASP A 322 -5.71 -8.11 30.84
N LYS A 323 -6.85 -7.72 30.33
CA LYS A 323 -7.32 -8.15 29.02
C LYS A 323 -6.54 -7.47 27.89
N GLU A 324 -6.16 -6.20 28.05
CA GLU A 324 -5.26 -5.53 27.12
C GLU A 324 -3.93 -6.29 27.01
N GLN A 325 -3.31 -6.61 28.16
CA GLN A 325 -2.03 -7.32 28.18
C GLN A 325 -2.16 -8.74 27.58
N TYR A 326 -3.22 -9.43 27.89
CA TYR A 326 -3.48 -10.77 27.31
C TYR A 326 -3.57 -10.70 25.78
N LEU A 327 -4.36 -9.77 25.23
CA LEU A 327 -4.47 -9.60 23.77
C LEU A 327 -3.16 -9.15 23.13
N ARG A 328 -2.40 -8.27 23.80
CA ARG A 328 -1.05 -7.87 23.34
C ARG A 328 -0.11 -9.06 23.26
N ASN A 329 -0.13 -9.97 24.22
CA ASN A 329 0.68 -11.20 24.19
C ASN A 329 0.25 -12.11 23.01
N LYS A 330 -1.04 -12.25 22.76
CA LYS A 330 -1.56 -12.99 21.59
C LYS A 330 -1.14 -12.34 20.26
N MET A 331 -1.12 -11.00 20.18
CA MET A 331 -0.63 -10.26 19.01
C MET A 331 0.88 -10.46 18.83
N GLN A 332 1.65 -10.37 19.89
CA GLN A 332 3.11 -10.55 19.85
C GLN A 332 3.49 -11.96 19.40
N ALA A 333 2.73 -12.98 19.79
CA ALA A 333 2.97 -14.37 19.41
C ALA A 333 2.93 -14.62 17.90
N VAL A 334 2.28 -13.74 17.13
CA VAL A 334 2.28 -13.81 15.65
C VAL A 334 3.68 -13.60 15.06
N PHE A 335 4.57 -12.89 15.77
CA PHE A 335 5.93 -12.56 15.34
C PHE A 335 6.98 -13.56 15.87
N THR A 336 6.59 -14.50 16.71
CA THR A 336 7.50 -15.56 17.18
C THR A 336 7.57 -16.67 16.12
N LYS A 337 8.80 -17.12 15.82
CA LYS A 337 9.07 -18.15 14.81
C LYS A 337 8.59 -19.53 15.23
#